data_a73287f224ec31bf4bb76645608513bc
#
_entry.id   a73287f224ec31bf4bb76645608513bc
#
_cell.length_a   1.000
_cell.length_b   1.000
_cell.length_c   1.000
_cell.angle_alpha   90.00
_cell.angle_beta   90.00
_cell.angle_gamma   90.00
#
_symmetry.space_group_name_H-M   'P 1'
#
loop_
_entity.id
_entity.type
_entity.pdbx_description
1 polymer ?
#
loop_
_entity_poly.entity_id
_entity_poly.type
_entity_poly.pdbx_seq_one_letter_code
_entity_poly.pdbx_strand_id
1 'polypeptide(L)'
;MALNLFSNLPDSVVHGEAEIFDILLSAPGIKIERILSTGQASPPGFWYCQSQSEWVVVIRGSAGVKFEEDDTVRILHPGDSVHIPAHCRHRVEWTDPQEPTLWLAVHYSP
;
A
#
# COMPACT_ATOMS: atom_id res chain seq x y z
N MET A 1 -0.12 25.61 -1.30
CA MET A 1 -1.04 24.90 -2.20
C MET A 1 -1.47 23.60 -1.55
N ALA A 2 -2.77 23.33 -1.51
CA ALA A 2 -3.30 22.12 -0.92
C ALA A 2 -3.34 20.99 -1.94
N LEU A 3 -3.07 19.76 -1.47
CA LEU A 3 -3.22 18.53 -2.26
C LEU A 3 -4.35 17.71 -1.67
N ASN A 4 -5.12 17.08 -2.53
CA ASN A 4 -6.20 16.20 -2.11
C ASN A 4 -5.86 14.77 -2.53
N LEU A 5 -5.97 13.82 -1.60
CA LEU A 5 -5.63 12.42 -1.86
C LEU A 5 -6.49 11.78 -2.94
N PHE A 6 -7.68 12.31 -3.18
CA PHE A 6 -8.59 11.78 -4.19
C PHE A 6 -8.49 12.50 -5.54
N SER A 7 -7.62 13.53 -5.65
CA SER A 7 -7.45 14.29 -6.90
C SER A 7 -6.53 13.56 -7.87
N ASN A 8 -6.81 13.74 -9.16
CA ASN A 8 -5.97 13.24 -10.24
C ASN A 8 -5.82 11.71 -10.23
N LEU A 9 -6.85 11.02 -9.76
CA LEU A 9 -6.91 9.57 -9.89
C LEU A 9 -7.41 9.22 -11.29
N PRO A 10 -6.91 8.12 -11.90
CA PRO A 10 -7.43 7.68 -13.19
C PRO A 10 -8.94 7.42 -13.13
N ASP A 11 -9.68 7.88 -14.12
CA ASP A 11 -11.13 7.68 -14.20
C ASP A 11 -11.50 6.23 -14.49
N SER A 12 -10.64 5.54 -15.21
CA SER A 12 -10.87 4.14 -15.54
C SER A 12 -9.77 3.29 -14.90
N VAL A 13 -10.22 2.24 -14.25
CA VAL A 13 -9.33 1.27 -13.63
C VAL A 13 -9.36 0.02 -14.50
N VAL A 14 -8.22 -0.36 -15.04
CA VAL A 14 -8.09 -1.58 -15.83
C VAL A 14 -7.48 -2.65 -14.94
N HIS A 15 -8.25 -3.69 -14.64
CA HIS A 15 -7.78 -4.81 -13.83
C HIS A 15 -6.60 -5.49 -14.51
N GLY A 16 -5.61 -5.86 -13.72
CA GLY A 16 -4.42 -6.55 -14.19
C GLY A 16 -3.27 -5.64 -14.60
N GLU A 17 -3.47 -4.33 -14.68
CA GLU A 17 -2.38 -3.39 -14.87
C GLU A 17 -1.61 -3.18 -13.56
N ALA A 18 -0.43 -2.59 -13.67
CA ALA A 18 0.40 -2.33 -12.51
C ALA A 18 -0.24 -1.28 -11.60
N GLU A 19 0.08 -1.36 -10.30
CA GLU A 19 -0.29 -0.34 -9.35
C GLU A 19 0.33 1.01 -9.73
N ILE A 20 -0.32 2.09 -9.32
CA ILE A 20 0.15 3.46 -9.58
C ILE A 20 0.68 4.05 -8.28
N PHE A 21 1.92 4.54 -8.32
CA PHE A 21 2.60 5.14 -7.17
C PHE A 21 2.85 6.61 -7.43
N ASP A 22 2.37 7.48 -6.53
CA ASP A 22 2.60 8.93 -6.61
C ASP A 22 3.33 9.37 -5.35
N ILE A 23 4.51 9.98 -5.52
CA ILE A 23 5.25 10.52 -4.38
C ILE A 23 4.65 11.88 -4.02
N LEU A 24 4.12 11.99 -2.80
CA LEU A 24 3.50 13.21 -2.29
C LEU A 24 4.52 14.10 -1.58
N LEU A 25 5.49 13.49 -0.90
CA LEU A 25 6.54 14.20 -0.19
C LEU A 25 7.77 13.31 -0.11
N SER A 26 8.93 13.89 -0.34
CA SER A 26 10.20 13.19 -0.20
C SER A 26 11.20 14.12 0.48
N ALA A 27 11.82 13.65 1.54
CA ALA A 27 12.85 14.36 2.29
C ALA A 27 13.86 13.34 2.80
N PRO A 28 15.02 13.77 3.32
CA PRO A 28 15.98 12.82 3.87
C PRO A 28 15.34 11.95 4.95
N GLY A 29 15.38 10.63 4.73
CA GLY A 29 14.86 9.67 5.68
C GLY A 29 13.34 9.48 5.69
N ILE A 30 12.59 10.16 4.83
CA ILE A 30 11.14 10.01 4.78
C ILE A 30 10.61 10.14 3.36
N LYS A 31 9.63 9.30 3.02
CA LYS A 31 8.91 9.40 1.76
C LYS A 31 7.45 9.07 2.03
N ILE A 32 6.56 9.93 1.56
CA ILE A 32 5.11 9.72 1.64
C ILE A 32 4.59 9.54 0.22
N GLU A 33 3.88 8.44 -0.01
CA GLU A 33 3.33 8.17 -1.34
C GLU A 33 1.88 7.73 -1.26
N ARG A 34 1.17 8.00 -2.34
CA ARG A 34 -0.18 7.52 -2.57
C ARG A 34 -0.06 6.33 -3.51
N ILE A 35 -0.74 5.22 -3.17
CA ILE A 35 -0.73 4.01 -3.98
C ILE A 35 -2.16 3.70 -4.40
N LEU A 36 -2.36 3.47 -5.69
CA LEU A 36 -3.65 3.05 -6.21
C LEU A 36 -3.51 1.63 -6.73
N SER A 37 -4.23 0.71 -6.10
CA SER A 37 -4.28 -0.69 -6.49
C SER A 37 -5.63 -1.01 -7.13
N THR A 38 -5.63 -1.89 -8.09
CA THR A 38 -6.82 -2.23 -8.87
C THR A 38 -6.95 -3.73 -9.02
N GLY A 39 -6.96 -4.43 -7.87
CA GLY A 39 -7.05 -5.88 -7.83
C GLY A 39 -5.71 -6.59 -7.83
N GLN A 40 -4.59 -5.87 -7.85
CA GLN A 40 -3.27 -6.50 -7.86
C GLN A 40 -2.95 -7.13 -6.52
N ALA A 41 -2.09 -8.13 -6.57
CA ALA A 41 -1.53 -8.80 -5.42
C ALA A 41 -0.04 -9.03 -5.67
N SER A 42 0.71 -9.27 -4.60
CA SER A 42 2.12 -9.66 -4.74
C SER A 42 2.20 -11.00 -5.50
N PRO A 43 3.20 -11.17 -6.38
CA PRO A 43 3.36 -12.45 -7.08
C PRO A 43 3.50 -13.61 -6.11
N PRO A 44 3.06 -14.82 -6.48
CA PRO A 44 3.21 -15.99 -5.61
C PRO A 44 4.65 -16.19 -5.16
N GLY A 45 4.85 -16.42 -3.88
CA GLY A 45 6.17 -16.66 -3.30
C GLY A 45 7.03 -15.42 -3.13
N PHE A 46 6.54 -14.25 -3.51
CA PHE A 46 7.29 -13.00 -3.37
C PHE A 46 7.02 -12.35 -2.01
N TRP A 47 8.09 -11.92 -1.35
CA TRP A 47 8.03 -11.21 -0.07
C TRP A 47 8.81 -9.92 -0.18
N TYR A 48 8.17 -8.80 0.21
CA TYR A 48 8.87 -7.53 0.35
C TYR A 48 9.72 -7.56 1.60
N CYS A 49 10.92 -7.00 1.51
CA CYS A 49 11.83 -6.85 2.63
C CYS A 49 12.62 -5.57 2.39
N GLN A 50 12.34 -4.52 3.16
CA GLN A 50 12.87 -3.18 2.89
C GLN A 50 13.73 -2.70 4.03
N SER A 51 14.70 -1.83 3.72
CA SER A 51 15.59 -1.23 4.71
C SER A 51 14.92 -0.12 5.52
N GLN A 52 13.81 0.43 5.02
CA GLN A 52 13.02 1.44 5.73
C GLN A 52 11.81 0.80 6.39
N SER A 53 11.37 1.40 7.48
CA SER A 53 10.06 1.08 8.06
C SER A 53 8.96 1.72 7.25
N GLU A 54 7.77 1.16 7.32
CA GLU A 54 6.61 1.66 6.59
C GLU A 54 5.39 1.67 7.48
N TRP A 55 4.64 2.76 7.44
CA TRP A 55 3.30 2.82 8.00
C TRP A 55 2.34 3.05 6.85
N VAL A 56 1.34 2.19 6.71
CA VAL A 56 0.39 2.29 5.61
C VAL A 56 -1.03 2.24 6.13
N VAL A 57 -1.89 3.07 5.54
CA VAL A 57 -3.31 3.13 5.87
C VAL A 57 -4.13 3.01 4.59
N VAL A 58 -5.21 2.24 4.65
CA VAL A 58 -6.18 2.17 3.55
C VAL A 58 -7.14 3.35 3.69
N ILE A 59 -7.23 4.16 2.65
CA ILE A 59 -8.12 5.31 2.59
C ILE A 59 -9.45 4.91 1.96
N ARG A 60 -9.41 4.02 0.96
CA ARG A 60 -10.57 3.56 0.21
C ARG A 60 -10.30 2.13 -0.28
N GLY A 61 -11.36 1.34 -0.43
CA GLY A 61 -11.23 -0.04 -0.86
C GLY A 61 -10.90 -0.98 0.30
N SER A 62 -10.22 -2.07 0.00
CA SER A 62 -9.82 -3.04 1.01
C SER A 62 -8.63 -3.84 0.51
N ALA A 63 -7.91 -4.45 1.44
CA ALA A 63 -6.72 -5.22 1.10
C ALA A 63 -6.40 -6.24 2.19
N GLY A 64 -5.66 -7.26 1.81
CA GLY A 64 -5.10 -8.23 2.76
C GLY A 64 -3.59 -8.16 2.75
N VAL A 65 -3.00 -7.94 3.92
CA VAL A 65 -1.54 -7.89 4.10
C VAL A 65 -1.13 -9.05 5.01
N LYS A 66 -0.12 -9.79 4.58
CA LYS A 66 0.39 -10.91 5.35
C LYS A 66 1.86 -10.69 5.68
N PHE A 67 2.20 -10.89 6.96
CA PHE A 67 3.59 -10.98 7.38
C PHE A 67 4.02 -12.43 7.31
N GLU A 68 5.28 -12.68 6.96
CA GLU A 68 5.78 -14.04 6.83
C GLU A 68 5.63 -14.83 8.13
N GLU A 69 5.81 -14.17 9.27
CA GLU A 69 5.74 -14.81 10.59
C GLU A 69 4.31 -15.05 11.07
N ASP A 70 3.32 -14.42 10.47
CA ASP A 70 1.91 -14.57 10.87
C ASP A 70 1.25 -15.71 10.12
N ASP A 71 0.36 -16.41 10.79
CA ASP A 71 -0.43 -17.50 10.17
C ASP A 71 -1.66 -16.96 9.44
N THR A 72 -2.04 -15.70 9.70
CA THR A 72 -3.26 -15.12 9.14
C THR A 72 -2.98 -13.85 8.38
N VAL A 73 -3.86 -13.56 7.42
CA VAL A 73 -3.84 -12.31 6.65
C VAL A 73 -4.56 -11.24 7.45
N ARG A 74 -3.95 -10.06 7.53
CA ARG A 74 -4.59 -8.88 8.14
C ARG A 74 -5.45 -8.21 7.10
N ILE A 75 -6.75 -8.14 7.33
CA ILE A 75 -7.70 -7.53 6.42
C ILE A 75 -7.83 -6.06 6.81
N LEU A 76 -7.58 -5.17 5.85
CA LEU A 76 -7.62 -3.72 6.06
C LEU A 76 -8.80 -3.13 5.32
N HIS A 77 -9.62 -2.37 6.05
CA HIS A 77 -10.72 -1.56 5.53
C HIS A 77 -10.36 -0.08 5.65
N PRO A 78 -11.13 0.84 5.05
CA PRO A 78 -10.82 2.27 5.16
C PRO A 78 -10.62 2.72 6.60
N GLY A 79 -9.50 3.39 6.85
CA GLY A 79 -9.09 3.82 8.18
C GLY A 79 -8.19 2.84 8.91
N ASP A 80 -8.10 1.59 8.47
CA ASP A 80 -7.21 0.61 9.09
C ASP A 80 -5.78 0.85 8.62
N SER A 81 -4.84 0.74 9.55
CA SER A 81 -3.42 0.92 9.27
C SER A 81 -2.61 -0.25 9.79
N VAL A 82 -1.42 -0.39 9.24
CA VAL A 82 -0.46 -1.39 9.70
C VAL A 82 0.94 -0.79 9.69
N HIS A 83 1.72 -1.09 10.72
CA HIS A 83 3.13 -0.71 10.79
C HIS A 83 3.98 -1.91 10.37
N ILE A 84 4.86 -1.68 9.42
CA ILE A 84 5.76 -2.70 8.88
C ILE A 84 7.19 -2.27 9.22
N PRO A 85 7.80 -2.89 10.25
CA PRO A 85 9.18 -2.56 10.62
C PRO A 85 10.16 -2.86 9.48
N ALA A 86 11.30 -2.16 9.49
CA ALA A 86 12.38 -2.42 8.54
C ALA A 86 12.77 -3.90 8.57
N HIS A 87 13.08 -4.45 7.41
CA HIS A 87 13.51 -5.84 7.22
C HIS A 87 12.44 -6.90 7.56
N CYS A 88 11.21 -6.48 7.81
CA CYS A 88 10.11 -7.39 8.09
C CYS A 88 9.51 -7.88 6.77
N ARG A 89 9.53 -9.19 6.54
CA ARG A 89 9.03 -9.77 5.29
C ARG A 89 7.52 -9.77 5.29
N HIS A 90 6.93 -9.21 4.24
CA HIS A 90 5.48 -9.06 4.11
C HIS A 90 5.09 -9.07 2.64
N ARG A 91 3.79 -9.26 2.40
CA ARG A 91 3.23 -9.25 1.05
C ARG A 91 1.78 -8.79 1.08
N VAL A 92 1.31 -8.31 -0.07
CA VAL A 92 -0.11 -8.01 -0.28
C VAL A 92 -0.74 -9.28 -0.87
N GLU A 93 -1.58 -9.93 -0.09
CA GLU A 93 -2.25 -11.16 -0.53
C GLU A 93 -3.32 -10.88 -1.57
N TRP A 94 -4.03 -9.75 -1.41
CA TRP A 94 -5.08 -9.34 -2.33
C TRP A 94 -5.42 -7.87 -2.13
N THR A 95 -5.96 -7.26 -3.17
CA THR A 95 -6.63 -5.96 -3.09
C THR A 95 -8.04 -6.12 -3.65
N ASP A 96 -8.94 -5.19 -3.31
CA ASP A 96 -10.34 -5.28 -3.66
C ASP A 96 -10.52 -5.55 -5.16
N PRO A 97 -11.25 -6.61 -5.55
CA PRO A 97 -11.46 -6.93 -6.97
C PRO A 97 -12.52 -6.07 -7.63
N GLN A 98 -13.33 -5.34 -6.86
CA GLN A 98 -14.48 -4.61 -7.36
C GLN A 98 -14.30 -3.11 -7.40
N GLU A 99 -13.45 -2.56 -6.54
CA GLU A 99 -13.20 -1.12 -6.50
C GLU A 99 -11.71 -0.85 -6.28
N PRO A 100 -11.23 0.33 -6.70
CA PRO A 100 -9.84 0.70 -6.45
C PRO A 100 -9.54 0.77 -4.96
N THR A 101 -8.35 0.34 -4.59
CA THR A 101 -7.84 0.51 -3.23
C THR A 101 -6.84 1.64 -3.21
N LEU A 102 -7.13 2.66 -2.42
CA LEU A 102 -6.28 3.82 -2.26
C LEU A 102 -5.57 3.72 -0.91
N TRP A 103 -4.24 3.75 -0.96
CA TRP A 103 -3.38 3.64 0.22
C TRP A 103 -2.57 4.92 0.39
N LEU A 104 -2.29 5.26 1.63
CA LEU A 104 -1.28 6.25 1.99
C LEU A 104 -0.16 5.52 2.70
N ALA A 105 1.05 5.60 2.17
CA ALA A 105 2.21 4.92 2.72
C ALA A 105 3.27 5.93 3.14
N VAL A 106 3.77 5.77 4.36
CA VAL A 106 4.88 6.57 4.89
C VAL A 106 6.06 5.64 5.11
N HIS A 107 7.12 5.86 4.33
CA HIS A 107 8.38 5.14 4.48
C HIS A 107 9.35 6.03 5.25
N TYR A 108 10.01 5.49 6.26
CA TYR A 108 10.93 6.29 7.05
C TYR A 108 12.12 5.47 7.51
N SER A 109 13.24 6.15 7.65
CA SER A 109 14.45 5.56 8.19
C SER A 109 14.52 5.82 9.69
N PRO A 110 15.05 4.89 10.46
CA PRO A 110 15.22 5.08 11.89
C PRO A 110 16.24 6.19 12.20
#